data_c211d9225f4364a3dac908f0cd773dfb
#
_entry.id   c211d9225f4364a3dac908f0cd773dfb
#
_cell.length_a   1.000
_cell.length_b   1.000
_cell.length_c   1.000
_cell.angle_alpha   90.00
_cell.angle_beta   90.00
_cell.angle_gamma   90.00
#
_symmetry.space_group_name_H-M   'P 1'
#
loop_
_entity.id
_entity.type
_entity.pdbx_description
1 polymer ?
#
loop_
_entity_poly.entity_id
_entity_poly.type
_entity_poly.pdbx_seq_one_letter_code
_entity_poly.pdbx_strand_id
1 'polypeptide(L)'
;MRTWIPEPPAHGIDTSLAQCLPVVVPALGEPSFGARLLEAMSAALPVGSFSVYRTGPEPAIFLSGSRGMPDTTRDCWRAYLSGPIRSDRTLREASAPQLRVCHITAREVPPEHRAKVYDAHGVMERVSVVEEEPARDDALFAVNFYRHVHQRALSDAQLADFGAVGRLLMALTRKHIALARTPAADELRSRLLGVCPALTAQELQVCLRLLRGMTQEGIAADMGLAVPTVKTYRNRAFGRLGIHFRSELFALMLPERGLPERRPGAQKSEFV
;
A
#
# COMPACT_ATOMS: atom_id res chain seq x y z
N MET A 1 24.58 -5.02 11.68
CA MET A 1 23.68 -4.83 10.53
C MET A 1 24.35 -5.37 9.29
N ARG A 2 23.61 -6.11 8.47
CA ARG A 2 24.07 -6.59 7.15
C ARG A 2 23.18 -5.95 6.08
N THR A 3 23.80 -5.44 5.02
CA THR A 3 23.08 -4.89 3.87
C THR A 3 23.78 -5.38 2.61
N TRP A 4 23.01 -5.88 1.64
CA TRP A 4 23.54 -6.35 0.37
C TRP A 4 22.55 -6.14 -0.78
N ILE A 5 23.07 -6.06 -1.99
CA ILE A 5 22.28 -6.05 -3.22
C ILE A 5 22.02 -7.52 -3.59
N PRO A 6 20.75 -7.95 -3.72
CA PRO A 6 20.47 -9.31 -4.15
C PRO A 6 20.92 -9.51 -5.58
N GLU A 7 21.82 -10.45 -5.82
CA GLU A 7 22.20 -10.86 -7.16
C GLU A 7 21.03 -11.60 -7.83
N PRO A 8 20.80 -11.39 -9.13
CA PRO A 8 19.86 -12.23 -9.85
C PRO A 8 20.37 -13.69 -9.79
N PRO A 9 19.51 -14.67 -9.48
CA PRO A 9 19.94 -16.07 -9.40
C PRO A 9 20.49 -16.50 -10.77
N ALA A 10 21.70 -17.07 -10.77
CA ALA A 10 22.38 -17.55 -11.99
C ALA A 10 21.62 -18.69 -12.68
N HIS A 11 20.84 -19.44 -11.94
CA HIS A 11 19.91 -20.48 -12.40
C HIS A 11 18.62 -20.28 -11.60
N GLY A 12 17.46 -20.43 -12.20
CA GLY A 12 16.13 -20.12 -11.66
C GLY A 12 15.99 -20.13 -10.14
N ILE A 13 15.05 -19.36 -9.61
CA ILE A 13 14.85 -19.26 -8.15
C ILE A 13 14.26 -20.59 -7.67
N ASP A 14 15.12 -21.52 -7.27
CA ASP A 14 14.71 -22.80 -6.66
C ASP A 14 14.97 -22.77 -5.14
N THR A 15 14.27 -21.86 -4.47
CA THR A 15 14.28 -21.79 -3.01
C THR A 15 12.90 -22.14 -2.45
N SER A 16 12.84 -22.61 -1.20
CA SER A 16 11.57 -22.87 -0.52
C SER A 16 10.65 -21.64 -0.52
N LEU A 17 11.22 -20.45 -0.44
CA LEU A 17 10.48 -19.17 -0.52
C LEU A 17 9.90 -18.94 -1.93
N ALA A 18 10.63 -19.22 -2.99
CA ALA A 18 10.14 -19.07 -4.35
C ALA A 18 8.96 -20.00 -4.63
N GLN A 19 8.95 -21.20 -4.09
CA GLN A 19 7.85 -22.15 -4.21
C GLN A 19 6.59 -21.70 -3.44
N CYS A 20 6.74 -20.97 -2.34
CA CYS A 20 5.60 -20.46 -1.57
C CYS A 20 4.94 -19.21 -2.19
N LEU A 21 5.69 -18.40 -2.93
CA LEU A 21 5.17 -17.11 -3.46
C LEU A 21 4.07 -17.24 -4.52
N PRO A 22 4.02 -18.26 -5.41
CA PRO A 22 2.90 -18.41 -6.35
C PRO A 22 1.53 -18.49 -5.68
N VAL A 23 1.46 -18.99 -4.43
CA VAL A 23 0.21 -19.05 -3.63
C VAL A 23 -0.33 -17.67 -3.30
N VAL A 24 0.51 -16.64 -3.32
CA VAL A 24 0.15 -15.25 -3.00
C VAL A 24 -0.41 -14.52 -4.22
N VAL A 25 -0.04 -14.94 -5.44
CA VAL A 25 -0.43 -14.26 -6.69
C VAL A 25 -1.94 -14.13 -6.86
N PRO A 26 -2.78 -15.17 -6.61
CA PRO A 26 -4.24 -15.05 -6.72
C PRO A 26 -4.87 -14.02 -5.77
N ALA A 27 -4.16 -13.62 -4.71
CA ALA A 27 -4.63 -12.64 -3.74
C ALA A 27 -4.24 -11.19 -4.09
N LEU A 28 -3.57 -10.95 -5.23
CA LEU A 28 -3.21 -9.61 -5.67
C LEU A 28 -4.45 -8.72 -5.85
N GLY A 29 -4.46 -7.57 -5.18
CA GLY A 29 -5.61 -6.66 -5.15
C GLY A 29 -6.64 -6.99 -4.07
N GLU A 30 -6.63 -8.20 -3.51
CA GLU A 30 -7.61 -8.66 -2.54
C GLU A 30 -7.22 -8.32 -1.09
N PRO A 31 -8.18 -8.11 -0.18
CA PRO A 31 -7.88 -7.86 1.24
C PRO A 31 -7.10 -8.99 1.93
N SER A 32 -7.15 -10.21 1.42
CA SER A 32 -6.46 -11.38 1.96
C SER A 32 -4.96 -11.44 1.64
N PHE A 33 -4.46 -10.58 0.76
CA PHE A 33 -3.06 -10.62 0.30
C PHE A 33 -2.04 -10.59 1.43
N GLY A 34 -2.20 -9.66 2.39
CA GLY A 34 -1.27 -9.52 3.50
C GLY A 34 -1.18 -10.78 4.38
N ALA A 35 -2.34 -11.38 4.69
CA ALA A 35 -2.40 -12.62 5.46
C ALA A 35 -1.74 -13.79 4.72
N ARG A 36 -2.03 -13.95 3.43
CA ARG A 36 -1.41 -15.00 2.58
C ARG A 36 0.09 -14.81 2.40
N LEU A 37 0.53 -13.55 2.23
CA LEU A 37 1.95 -13.23 2.16
C LEU A 37 2.68 -13.62 3.44
N LEU A 38 2.15 -13.23 4.61
CA LEU A 38 2.74 -13.58 5.89
C LEU A 38 2.73 -15.10 6.11
N GLU A 39 1.65 -15.78 5.74
CA GLU A 39 1.56 -17.24 5.84
C GLU A 39 2.62 -17.94 4.99
N ALA A 40 2.75 -17.56 3.72
CA ALA A 40 3.76 -18.09 2.82
C ALA A 40 5.19 -17.86 3.34
N MET A 41 5.47 -16.65 3.81
CA MET A 41 6.79 -16.32 4.36
C MET A 41 7.07 -17.05 5.67
N SER A 42 6.08 -17.20 6.55
CA SER A 42 6.24 -17.91 7.84
C SER A 42 6.42 -19.42 7.68
N ALA A 43 6.08 -19.99 6.54
CA ALA A 43 6.33 -21.40 6.25
C ALA A 43 7.82 -21.71 6.06
N ALA A 44 8.61 -20.75 5.58
CA ALA A 44 10.04 -20.94 5.29
C ALA A 44 10.95 -20.15 6.25
N LEU A 45 10.45 -19.04 6.80
CA LEU A 45 11.22 -18.18 7.72
C LEU A 45 10.58 -18.14 9.11
N PRO A 46 11.36 -18.05 10.19
CA PRO A 46 10.84 -17.89 11.54
C PRO A 46 10.38 -16.44 11.79
N VAL A 47 9.38 -15.98 11.04
CA VAL A 47 8.82 -14.63 11.14
C VAL A 47 7.36 -14.68 11.57
N GLY A 48 6.94 -13.76 12.45
CA GLY A 48 5.60 -13.74 13.02
C GLY A 48 4.79 -12.50 12.66
N SER A 49 5.43 -11.46 12.13
CA SER A 49 4.74 -10.26 11.66
C SER A 49 5.45 -9.63 10.48
N PHE A 50 4.74 -8.75 9.78
CA PHE A 50 5.28 -8.01 8.65
C PHE A 50 4.70 -6.60 8.59
N SER A 51 5.39 -5.71 7.92
CA SER A 51 4.88 -4.41 7.54
C SER A 51 5.43 -3.97 6.19
N VAL A 52 4.62 -3.21 5.47
CA VAL A 52 5.03 -2.52 4.25
C VAL A 52 4.78 -1.05 4.45
N TYR A 53 5.83 -0.27 4.37
CA TYR A 53 5.72 1.16 4.60
C TYR A 53 6.65 1.96 3.68
N ARG A 54 6.37 3.24 3.60
CA ARG A 54 7.24 4.25 3.04
C ARG A 54 7.72 5.18 4.15
N THR A 55 8.99 5.55 4.13
CA THR A 55 9.57 6.63 4.94
C THR A 55 9.71 7.91 4.11
N GLY A 56 10.32 8.95 4.67
CA GLY A 56 10.53 10.22 4.00
C GLY A 56 9.52 11.30 4.41
N PRO A 57 9.31 12.34 3.59
CA PRO A 57 8.48 13.50 3.95
C PRO A 57 7.02 13.14 4.25
N GLU A 58 6.49 12.13 3.55
CA GLU A 58 5.12 11.63 3.73
C GLU A 58 5.14 10.15 4.12
N PRO A 59 5.47 9.83 5.39
CA PRO A 59 5.54 8.45 5.83
C PRO A 59 4.16 7.79 5.83
N ALA A 60 4.09 6.55 5.33
CA ALA A 60 2.83 5.81 5.24
C ALA A 60 3.06 4.32 5.44
N ILE A 61 2.15 3.66 6.16
CA ILE A 61 2.07 2.21 6.23
C ILE A 61 0.94 1.72 5.31
N PHE A 62 1.28 0.82 4.39
CA PHE A 62 0.35 0.29 3.38
C PHE A 62 -0.27 -1.03 3.84
N LEU A 63 0.57 -1.93 4.33
CA LEU A 63 0.18 -3.27 4.78
C LEU A 63 0.86 -3.57 6.10
N SER A 64 0.18 -4.32 6.94
CA SER A 64 0.75 -4.86 8.16
C SER A 64 -0.07 -6.04 8.64
N GLY A 65 0.54 -6.90 9.44
CA GLY A 65 -0.17 -8.01 10.07
C GLY A 65 0.77 -8.87 10.91
N SER A 66 0.16 -9.70 11.76
CA SER A 66 0.85 -10.67 12.58
C SER A 66 0.14 -12.01 12.56
N ARG A 67 0.86 -13.09 12.90
CA ARG A 67 0.36 -14.46 12.95
C ARG A 67 0.80 -15.13 14.24
N GLY A 68 -0.15 -15.74 14.95
CA GLY A 68 0.11 -16.43 16.20
C GLY A 68 0.41 -15.53 17.40
N MET A 69 0.19 -14.21 17.26
CA MET A 69 0.37 -13.21 18.30
C MET A 69 -0.55 -12.01 18.07
N PRO A 70 -0.78 -11.14 19.07
CA PRO A 70 -1.52 -9.91 18.88
C PRO A 70 -0.89 -9.02 17.80
N ASP A 71 -1.70 -8.41 16.95
CA ASP A 71 -1.21 -7.50 15.92
C ASP A 71 -0.93 -6.11 16.50
N THR A 72 0.33 -5.86 16.81
CA THR A 72 0.84 -4.56 17.28
C THR A 72 1.62 -3.80 16.21
N THR A 73 1.57 -4.22 14.94
CA THR A 73 2.39 -3.63 13.87
C THR A 73 2.08 -2.16 13.63
N ARG A 74 0.81 -1.74 13.77
CA ARG A 74 0.42 -0.33 13.69
C ARG A 74 0.85 0.50 14.90
N ASP A 75 0.92 -0.12 16.09
CA ASP A 75 1.44 0.52 17.29
C ASP A 75 2.95 0.71 17.18
N CYS A 76 3.68 -0.30 16.70
CA CYS A 76 5.09 -0.18 16.33
C CYS A 76 5.33 0.97 15.34
N TRP A 77 4.49 1.08 14.32
CA TRP A 77 4.58 2.16 13.34
C TRP A 77 4.40 3.55 13.98
N ARG A 78 3.39 3.72 14.83
CA ARG A 78 3.18 4.97 15.58
C ARG A 78 4.35 5.30 16.50
N ALA A 79 4.86 4.31 17.22
CA ALA A 79 6.05 4.45 18.06
C ALA A 79 7.29 4.83 17.24
N TYR A 80 7.48 4.23 16.05
CA TYR A 80 8.56 4.57 15.14
C TYR A 80 8.49 6.03 14.65
N LEU A 81 7.30 6.52 14.31
CA LEU A 81 7.09 7.89 13.89
C LEU A 81 7.28 8.91 15.01
N SER A 82 7.13 8.52 16.29
CA SER A 82 7.22 9.43 17.44
C SER A 82 8.61 10.02 17.71
N GLY A 83 9.65 9.49 17.05
CA GLY A 83 11.03 9.94 17.22
C GLY A 83 12.04 9.08 16.46
N PRO A 84 12.02 7.74 16.60
CA PRO A 84 13.03 6.83 16.03
C PRO A 84 13.29 7.01 14.54
N ILE A 85 12.27 7.34 13.74
CA ILE A 85 12.40 7.56 12.28
C ILE A 85 13.45 8.61 11.93
N ARG A 86 13.65 9.61 12.78
CA ARG A 86 14.58 10.74 12.52
C ARG A 86 16.04 10.31 12.62
N SER A 87 16.33 9.35 13.48
CA SER A 87 17.67 8.83 13.73
C SER A 87 17.92 7.47 13.07
N ASP A 88 16.90 6.87 12.44
CA ASP A 88 17.02 5.55 11.82
C ASP A 88 17.81 5.62 10.51
N ARG A 89 19.05 5.17 10.58
CA ARG A 89 19.92 4.98 9.41
C ARG A 89 19.91 3.54 8.89
N THR A 90 19.18 2.64 9.55
CA THR A 90 19.23 1.20 9.25
C THR A 90 18.69 0.84 7.86
N LEU A 91 17.97 1.75 7.21
CA LEU A 91 17.47 1.58 5.85
C LEU A 91 18.21 2.45 4.82
N ARG A 92 19.08 3.38 5.25
CA ARG A 92 19.66 4.43 4.40
C ARG A 92 21.09 4.15 3.93
N GLU A 93 21.72 3.08 4.36
CA GLU A 93 23.09 2.77 3.94
C GLU A 93 23.13 2.23 2.51
N ALA A 94 23.36 3.08 1.52
CA ALA A 94 24.09 2.81 0.30
C ALA A 94 24.00 3.98 -0.70
N SER A 95 25.07 4.21 -1.43
CA SER A 95 25.25 5.28 -2.39
C SER A 95 24.64 5.03 -3.78
N ALA A 96 23.62 4.16 -3.91
CA ALA A 96 22.99 3.88 -5.18
C ALA A 96 21.49 3.61 -5.04
N PRO A 97 20.64 4.10 -5.96
CA PRO A 97 19.22 3.84 -6.00
C PRO A 97 18.96 2.39 -6.48
N GLN A 98 19.27 1.42 -5.65
CA GLN A 98 19.10 0.00 -5.97
C GLN A 98 18.31 -0.70 -4.87
N LEU A 99 17.54 -1.71 -5.27
CA LEU A 99 16.91 -2.63 -4.35
C LEU A 99 17.97 -3.35 -3.53
N ARG A 100 17.84 -3.30 -2.22
CA ARG A 100 18.76 -3.94 -1.27
C ARG A 100 18.01 -4.74 -0.22
N VAL A 101 18.68 -5.72 0.34
CA VAL A 101 18.22 -6.49 1.50
C VAL A 101 18.95 -5.98 2.72
N CYS A 102 18.22 -5.76 3.80
CA CYS A 102 18.76 -5.34 5.08
C CYS A 102 18.37 -6.36 6.16
N HIS A 103 19.32 -6.81 6.95
CA HIS A 103 19.09 -7.61 8.15
C HIS A 103 19.68 -6.90 9.36
N ILE A 104 18.88 -6.73 10.41
CA ILE A 104 19.28 -6.08 11.64
C ILE A 104 18.70 -6.82 12.84
N THR A 105 19.49 -6.94 13.89
CA THR A 105 19.07 -7.45 15.20
C THR A 105 18.71 -6.30 16.14
N ALA A 106 17.88 -6.55 17.14
CA ALA A 106 17.51 -5.56 18.16
C ALA A 106 18.72 -4.92 18.86
N ARG A 107 19.84 -5.65 18.98
CA ARG A 107 21.08 -5.15 19.62
C ARG A 107 21.79 -4.09 18.80
N GLU A 108 21.59 -4.05 17.51
CA GLU A 108 22.24 -3.14 16.56
C GLU A 108 21.43 -1.86 16.32
N VAL A 109 20.20 -1.80 16.85
CA VAL A 109 19.31 -0.65 16.73
C VAL A 109 19.66 0.39 17.81
N PRO A 110 19.61 1.71 17.51
CA PRO A 110 19.82 2.76 18.51
C PRO A 110 18.93 2.59 19.75
N PRO A 111 19.41 2.92 20.98
CA PRO A 111 18.71 2.61 22.21
C PRO A 111 17.26 3.09 22.29
N GLU A 112 16.97 4.31 21.86
CA GLU A 112 15.61 4.83 21.85
C GLU A 112 14.69 4.06 20.91
N HIS A 113 15.17 3.78 19.68
CA HIS A 113 14.44 3.01 18.70
C HIS A 113 14.23 1.56 19.18
N ARG A 114 15.27 0.96 19.79
CA ARG A 114 15.17 -0.38 20.36
C ARG A 114 14.09 -0.44 21.45
N ALA A 115 14.15 0.46 22.43
CA ALA A 115 13.20 0.46 23.54
C ALA A 115 11.75 0.66 23.08
N LYS A 116 11.49 1.65 22.19
CA LYS A 116 10.15 2.01 21.75
C LYS A 116 9.51 1.03 20.77
N VAL A 117 10.31 0.39 19.93
CA VAL A 117 9.81 -0.42 18.80
C VAL A 117 10.14 -1.90 19.01
N TYR A 118 11.37 -2.25 19.30
CA TYR A 118 11.80 -3.64 19.39
C TYR A 118 11.41 -4.28 20.72
N ASP A 119 11.89 -3.71 21.83
CA ASP A 119 11.67 -4.30 23.16
C ASP A 119 10.20 -4.24 23.57
N ALA A 120 9.52 -3.11 23.29
CA ALA A 120 8.11 -2.93 23.62
C ALA A 120 7.16 -3.90 22.89
N HIS A 121 7.58 -4.45 21.74
CA HIS A 121 6.77 -5.35 20.92
C HIS A 121 7.38 -6.73 20.71
N GLY A 122 8.43 -7.08 21.47
CA GLY A 122 9.08 -8.38 21.43
C GLY A 122 9.77 -8.71 20.10
N VAL A 123 10.15 -7.69 19.32
CA VAL A 123 10.87 -7.86 18.06
C VAL A 123 12.35 -8.09 18.36
N MET A 124 12.93 -9.12 17.76
CA MET A 124 14.34 -9.48 17.94
C MET A 124 15.19 -9.25 16.70
N GLU A 125 14.61 -9.45 15.52
CA GLU A 125 15.27 -9.27 14.24
C GLU A 125 14.29 -8.74 13.21
N ARG A 126 14.80 -7.97 12.25
CA ARG A 126 14.09 -7.53 11.07
C ARG A 126 14.91 -7.90 9.84
N VAL A 127 14.26 -8.50 8.86
CA VAL A 127 14.77 -8.63 7.49
C VAL A 127 13.87 -7.83 6.56
N SER A 128 14.47 -7.05 5.67
CA SER A 128 13.75 -6.08 4.84
C SER A 128 14.25 -6.11 3.41
N VAL A 129 13.35 -5.93 2.45
CA VAL A 129 13.69 -5.49 1.10
C VAL A 129 13.35 -4.02 1.00
N VAL A 130 14.31 -3.21 0.57
CA VAL A 130 14.21 -1.75 0.55
C VAL A 130 14.59 -1.22 -0.83
N GLU A 131 13.84 -0.25 -1.30
CA GLU A 131 14.09 0.46 -2.55
C GLU A 131 13.85 1.95 -2.36
N GLU A 132 14.67 2.79 -2.96
CA GLU A 132 14.44 4.23 -3.01
C GLU A 132 13.27 4.55 -3.95
N GLU A 133 12.48 5.57 -3.62
CA GLU A 133 11.43 6.08 -4.50
C GLU A 133 11.92 7.34 -5.24
N PRO A 134 12.44 7.22 -6.49
CA PRO A 134 13.07 8.35 -7.19
C PRO A 134 12.15 9.57 -7.42
N ALA A 135 10.84 9.33 -7.42
CA ALA A 135 9.83 10.38 -7.57
C ALA A 135 9.57 11.18 -6.28
N ARG A 136 10.21 10.81 -5.17
CA ARG A 136 10.00 11.42 -3.84
C ARG A 136 11.32 11.51 -3.11
N ASP A 137 11.81 12.70 -2.95
CA ASP A 137 13.08 12.96 -2.27
C ASP A 137 13.13 12.27 -0.91
N ASP A 138 14.22 11.56 -0.64
CA ASP A 138 14.51 10.89 0.63
C ASP A 138 13.48 9.80 1.05
N ALA A 139 12.61 9.35 0.14
CA ALA A 139 11.64 8.33 0.45
C ALA A 139 12.16 6.92 0.15
N LEU A 140 11.98 6.01 1.12
CA LEU A 140 12.28 4.60 0.99
C LEU A 140 10.99 3.80 1.08
N PHE A 141 10.81 2.86 0.16
CA PHE A 141 9.77 1.85 0.25
C PHE A 141 10.36 0.56 0.79
N ALA A 142 9.76 0.02 1.85
CA ALA A 142 10.29 -1.14 2.56
C ALA A 142 9.22 -2.20 2.79
N VAL A 143 9.58 -3.46 2.50
CA VAL A 143 8.84 -4.67 2.85
C VAL A 143 9.62 -5.36 3.97
N ASN A 144 9.06 -5.42 5.15
CA ASN A 144 9.74 -5.85 6.37
C ASN A 144 9.07 -7.10 6.94
N PHE A 145 9.87 -8.05 7.39
CA PHE A 145 9.43 -9.20 8.18
C PHE A 145 10.18 -9.22 9.52
N TYR A 146 9.44 -9.54 10.57
CA TYR A 146 9.94 -9.47 11.93
C TYR A 146 9.93 -10.84 12.60
N ARG A 147 11.07 -11.19 13.20
CA ARG A 147 11.20 -12.31 14.11
C ARG A 147 10.98 -11.82 15.54
N HIS A 148 10.23 -12.58 16.30
CA HIS A 148 9.91 -12.28 17.69
C HIS A 148 10.66 -13.20 18.68
N VAL A 149 10.63 -12.83 19.96
CA VAL A 149 11.42 -13.47 21.04
C VAL A 149 11.24 -14.99 21.13
N HIS A 150 10.05 -15.51 20.80
CA HIS A 150 9.74 -16.95 20.87
C HIS A 150 10.09 -17.73 19.60
N GLN A 151 10.61 -17.07 18.58
CA GLN A 151 11.00 -17.69 17.30
C GLN A 151 12.51 -17.91 17.23
N ARG A 152 12.93 -18.91 16.43
CA ARG A 152 14.36 -19.17 16.18
C ARG A 152 15.01 -17.99 15.46
N ALA A 153 16.32 -17.81 15.63
CA ALA A 153 17.08 -16.83 14.85
C ALA A 153 17.08 -17.21 13.36
N LEU A 154 17.13 -16.18 12.51
CA LEU A 154 17.31 -16.36 11.07
C LEU A 154 18.71 -16.92 10.79
N SER A 155 18.78 -18.00 10.00
CA SER A 155 20.06 -18.56 9.54
C SER A 155 20.58 -17.79 8.31
N ASP A 156 21.89 -17.90 8.05
CA ASP A 156 22.49 -17.29 6.85
C ASP A 156 21.87 -17.85 5.54
N ALA A 157 21.52 -19.13 5.51
CA ALA A 157 20.81 -19.73 4.38
C ALA A 157 19.43 -19.08 4.16
N GLN A 158 18.66 -18.88 5.23
CA GLN A 158 17.35 -18.20 5.14
C GLN A 158 17.47 -16.73 4.72
N LEU A 159 18.53 -16.04 5.14
CA LEU A 159 18.81 -14.68 4.70
C LEU A 159 19.19 -14.63 3.21
N ALA A 160 19.96 -15.61 2.72
CA ALA A 160 20.29 -15.75 1.31
C ALA A 160 19.03 -16.03 0.48
N ASP A 161 18.17 -16.97 0.90
CA ASP A 161 16.89 -17.29 0.27
C ASP A 161 15.97 -16.07 0.22
N PHE A 162 15.88 -15.30 1.32
CA PHE A 162 15.12 -14.05 1.35
C PHE A 162 15.67 -13.03 0.33
N GLY A 163 16.99 -12.91 0.22
CA GLY A 163 17.64 -12.07 -0.78
C GLY A 163 17.27 -12.48 -2.22
N ALA A 164 17.30 -13.77 -2.51
CA ALA A 164 16.97 -14.30 -3.84
C ALA A 164 15.54 -13.93 -4.30
N VAL A 165 14.57 -13.89 -3.37
CA VAL A 165 13.18 -13.53 -3.69
C VAL A 165 12.86 -12.04 -3.48
N GLY A 166 13.82 -11.24 -3.03
CA GLY A 166 13.61 -9.84 -2.66
C GLY A 166 12.98 -8.99 -3.77
N ARG A 167 13.46 -9.12 -5.01
CA ARG A 167 12.88 -8.41 -6.17
C ARG A 167 11.44 -8.81 -6.43
N LEU A 168 11.13 -10.10 -6.30
CA LEU A 168 9.78 -10.62 -6.50
C LEU A 168 8.83 -10.13 -5.39
N LEU A 169 9.27 -10.13 -4.13
CA LEU A 169 8.50 -9.59 -3.01
C LEU A 169 8.17 -8.10 -3.20
N MET A 170 9.15 -7.33 -3.63
CA MET A 170 8.96 -5.90 -3.93
C MET A 170 7.93 -5.72 -5.05
N ALA A 171 8.07 -6.44 -6.16
CA ALA A 171 7.18 -6.36 -7.31
C ALA A 171 5.74 -6.78 -6.96
N LEU A 172 5.55 -7.91 -6.26
CA LEU A 172 4.23 -8.39 -5.82
C LEU A 172 3.55 -7.38 -4.89
N THR A 173 4.30 -6.84 -3.93
CA THR A 173 3.76 -5.89 -2.95
C THR A 173 3.37 -4.57 -3.61
N ARG A 174 4.21 -4.01 -4.48
CA ARG A 174 3.89 -2.81 -5.25
C ARG A 174 2.68 -3.04 -6.17
N LYS A 175 2.62 -4.18 -6.85
CA LYS A 175 1.49 -4.53 -7.72
C LYS A 175 0.21 -4.67 -6.93
N HIS A 176 0.25 -5.35 -5.77
CA HIS A 176 -0.91 -5.45 -4.88
C HIS A 176 -1.41 -4.09 -4.45
N ILE A 177 -0.52 -3.21 -3.95
CA ILE A 177 -0.90 -1.85 -3.51
C ILE A 177 -1.51 -1.06 -4.68
N ALA A 178 -0.97 -1.18 -5.88
CA ALA A 178 -1.51 -0.52 -7.07
C ALA A 178 -2.90 -1.04 -7.46
N LEU A 179 -3.15 -2.35 -7.32
CA LEU A 179 -4.45 -2.98 -7.61
C LEU A 179 -5.47 -2.74 -6.49
N ALA A 180 -5.04 -2.81 -5.21
CA ALA A 180 -5.88 -2.56 -4.04
C ALA A 180 -6.23 -1.07 -3.88
N ARG A 181 -5.46 -0.18 -4.51
CA ARG A 181 -5.88 1.18 -4.76
C ARG A 181 -7.02 1.12 -5.79
N THR A 182 -8.26 0.88 -5.35
CA THR A 182 -9.44 1.46 -6.02
C THR A 182 -9.03 2.88 -6.42
N PRO A 183 -9.37 3.41 -7.62
CA PRO A 183 -8.89 4.72 -8.08
C PRO A 183 -8.95 5.67 -6.90
N ALA A 184 -7.79 6.12 -6.48
CA ALA A 184 -7.58 6.58 -5.10
C ALA A 184 -8.63 7.63 -4.80
N ALA A 185 -9.06 7.71 -3.55
CA ALA A 185 -9.93 8.80 -3.10
C ALA A 185 -9.43 10.16 -3.62
N ASP A 186 -8.13 10.29 -3.83
CA ASP A 186 -7.47 11.45 -4.45
C ASP A 186 -7.70 11.54 -5.96
N GLU A 187 -7.73 10.43 -6.69
CA GLU A 187 -8.05 10.45 -8.13
C GLU A 187 -9.55 10.73 -8.35
N LEU A 188 -10.42 10.08 -7.59
CA LEU A 188 -11.86 10.39 -7.61
C LEU A 188 -12.12 11.83 -7.17
N ARG A 189 -11.40 12.31 -6.15
CA ARG A 189 -11.44 13.70 -5.70
C ARG A 189 -11.00 14.64 -6.82
N SER A 190 -9.85 14.40 -7.42
CA SER A 190 -9.31 15.21 -8.52
C SER A 190 -10.24 15.22 -9.73
N ARG A 191 -10.81 14.07 -10.08
CA ARG A 191 -11.80 13.96 -11.18
C ARG A 191 -13.08 14.73 -10.86
N LEU A 192 -13.65 14.58 -9.66
CA LEU A 192 -14.84 15.34 -9.26
C LEU A 192 -14.59 16.85 -9.28
N LEU A 193 -13.43 17.29 -8.78
CA LEU A 193 -13.07 18.72 -8.81
C LEU A 193 -12.73 19.20 -10.23
N GLY A 194 -12.23 18.31 -11.10
CA GLY A 194 -12.05 18.62 -12.53
C GLY A 194 -13.38 18.84 -13.26
N VAL A 195 -14.40 18.05 -12.93
CA VAL A 195 -15.76 18.21 -13.48
C VAL A 195 -16.47 19.43 -12.88
N CYS A 196 -16.33 19.64 -11.58
CA CYS A 196 -16.98 20.76 -10.88
C CYS A 196 -16.08 21.32 -9.77
N PRO A 197 -15.24 22.32 -10.07
CA PRO A 197 -14.39 22.97 -9.08
C PRO A 197 -15.16 23.69 -7.96
N ALA A 198 -16.44 23.96 -8.16
CA ALA A 198 -17.31 24.68 -7.22
C ALA A 198 -17.87 23.79 -6.09
N LEU A 199 -17.55 22.47 -6.06
CA LEU A 199 -17.95 21.60 -4.96
C LEU A 199 -17.32 22.04 -3.65
N THR A 200 -18.16 22.21 -2.62
CA THR A 200 -17.64 22.45 -1.26
C THR A 200 -17.00 21.18 -0.68
N ALA A 201 -16.16 21.35 0.35
CA ALA A 201 -15.51 20.23 1.01
C ALA A 201 -16.50 19.15 1.51
N GLN A 202 -17.64 19.57 2.06
CA GLN A 202 -18.68 18.64 2.57
C GLN A 202 -19.43 17.93 1.44
N GLU A 203 -19.79 18.64 0.38
CA GLU A 203 -20.41 18.07 -0.81
C GLU A 203 -19.50 17.03 -1.47
N LEU A 204 -18.21 17.35 -1.60
CA LEU A 204 -17.20 16.45 -2.13
C LEU A 204 -17.06 15.19 -1.25
N GLN A 205 -17.02 15.33 0.08
CA GLN A 205 -16.95 14.22 1.01
C GLN A 205 -18.17 13.28 0.91
N VAL A 206 -19.36 13.83 0.70
CA VAL A 206 -20.57 13.03 0.48
C VAL A 206 -20.50 12.29 -0.87
N CYS A 207 -20.08 12.95 -1.96
CA CYS A 207 -19.92 12.32 -3.27
C CYS A 207 -18.90 11.17 -3.24
N LEU A 208 -17.76 11.35 -2.59
CA LEU A 208 -16.74 10.30 -2.45
C LEU A 208 -17.26 9.07 -1.71
N ARG A 209 -18.10 9.24 -0.69
CA ARG A 209 -18.71 8.14 0.05
C ARG A 209 -19.81 7.44 -0.75
N LEU A 210 -20.60 8.18 -1.49
CA LEU A 210 -21.57 7.61 -2.44
C LEU A 210 -20.86 6.74 -3.49
N LEU A 211 -19.73 7.18 -4.03
CA LEU A 211 -18.90 6.40 -4.97
C LEU A 211 -18.30 5.14 -4.35
N ARG A 212 -18.07 5.13 -3.04
CA ARG A 212 -17.68 3.93 -2.27
C ARG A 212 -18.83 2.96 -1.98
N GLY A 213 -20.03 3.28 -2.45
CA GLY A 213 -21.19 2.41 -2.23
C GLY A 213 -21.97 2.67 -0.96
N MET A 214 -21.59 3.63 -0.11
CA MET A 214 -22.25 3.88 1.17
C MET A 214 -23.69 4.38 0.99
N THR A 215 -24.57 4.00 1.91
CA THR A 215 -25.93 4.55 2.02
C THR A 215 -25.88 5.92 2.70
N GLN A 216 -26.97 6.70 2.60
CA GLN A 216 -27.03 8.02 3.26
C GLN A 216 -26.95 7.92 4.79
N GLU A 217 -27.52 6.87 5.36
CA GLU A 217 -27.46 6.53 6.78
C GLU A 217 -26.02 6.18 7.19
N GLY A 218 -25.31 5.38 6.38
CA GLY A 218 -23.90 5.04 6.58
C GLY A 218 -23.01 6.27 6.48
N ILE A 219 -23.27 7.17 5.53
CA ILE A 219 -22.55 8.43 5.39
C ILE A 219 -22.78 9.35 6.59
N ALA A 220 -24.04 9.42 7.07
CA ALA A 220 -24.38 10.21 8.24
C ALA A 220 -23.64 9.73 9.48
N ALA A 221 -23.61 8.43 9.72
CA ALA A 221 -22.87 7.82 10.82
C ALA A 221 -21.35 8.06 10.69
N ASP A 222 -20.77 7.88 9.50
CA ASP A 222 -19.33 8.04 9.24
C ASP A 222 -18.85 9.50 9.35
N MET A 223 -19.71 10.46 9.00
CA MET A 223 -19.40 11.90 9.08
C MET A 223 -19.85 12.57 10.39
N GLY A 224 -20.53 11.85 11.29
CA GLY A 224 -21.11 12.43 12.50
C GLY A 224 -22.19 13.46 12.23
N LEU A 225 -23.00 13.25 11.17
CA LEU A 225 -24.03 14.17 10.71
C LEU A 225 -25.45 13.52 10.81
N ALA A 226 -26.48 14.35 10.79
CA ALA A 226 -27.84 13.87 10.63
C ALA A 226 -28.13 13.49 9.16
N VAL A 227 -28.93 12.44 8.93
CA VAL A 227 -29.31 11.99 7.57
C VAL A 227 -29.90 13.12 6.71
N PRO A 228 -30.80 14.01 7.21
CA PRO A 228 -31.27 15.16 6.43
C PRO A 228 -30.15 16.10 5.96
N THR A 229 -29.09 16.27 6.76
CA THR A 229 -27.93 17.09 6.39
C THR A 229 -27.17 16.46 5.23
N VAL A 230 -26.93 15.14 5.27
CA VAL A 230 -26.32 14.39 4.17
C VAL A 230 -27.16 14.51 2.89
N LYS A 231 -28.49 14.40 2.99
CA LYS A 231 -29.41 14.63 1.85
C LYS A 231 -29.25 16.02 1.26
N THR A 232 -29.12 17.03 2.09
CA THR A 232 -28.93 18.42 1.65
C THR A 232 -27.60 18.57 0.90
N TYR A 233 -26.48 18.05 1.43
CA TYR A 233 -25.20 18.11 0.74
C TYR A 233 -25.22 17.32 -0.58
N ARG A 234 -25.82 16.11 -0.60
CA ARG A 234 -26.00 15.35 -1.82
C ARG A 234 -26.77 16.14 -2.89
N ASN A 235 -27.91 16.73 -2.53
CA ASN A 235 -28.76 17.46 -3.48
C ASN A 235 -28.04 18.69 -4.05
N ARG A 236 -27.31 19.42 -3.22
CA ARG A 236 -26.49 20.57 -3.67
C ARG A 236 -25.36 20.12 -4.59
N ALA A 237 -24.65 19.05 -4.23
CA ALA A 237 -23.60 18.49 -5.07
C ALA A 237 -24.13 18.04 -6.43
N PHE A 238 -25.25 17.33 -6.45
CA PHE A 238 -25.88 16.84 -7.68
C PHE A 238 -26.34 17.99 -8.55
N GLY A 239 -26.95 19.03 -7.97
CA GLY A 239 -27.31 20.23 -8.71
C GLY A 239 -26.12 20.94 -9.34
N ARG A 240 -24.98 21.01 -8.65
CA ARG A 240 -23.73 21.59 -9.19
C ARG A 240 -23.08 20.73 -10.26
N LEU A 241 -23.18 19.41 -10.14
CA LEU A 241 -22.67 18.43 -11.12
C LEU A 241 -23.60 18.27 -12.31
N GLY A 242 -24.84 18.85 -12.30
CA GLY A 242 -25.84 18.69 -13.35
C GLY A 242 -26.39 17.27 -13.46
N ILE A 243 -26.42 16.52 -12.35
CA ILE A 243 -26.92 15.13 -12.30
C ILE A 243 -28.11 14.99 -11.37
N HIS A 244 -28.92 13.95 -11.58
CA HIS A 244 -30.12 13.67 -10.79
C HIS A 244 -30.03 12.34 -10.03
N PHE A 245 -29.33 11.37 -10.59
CA PHE A 245 -29.26 10.01 -10.07
C PHE A 245 -27.84 9.65 -9.64
N ARG A 246 -27.77 8.75 -8.66
CA ARG A 246 -26.49 8.21 -8.19
C ARG A 246 -25.70 7.48 -9.29
N SER A 247 -26.40 6.82 -10.20
CA SER A 247 -25.80 6.15 -11.36
C SER A 247 -25.03 7.12 -12.28
N GLU A 248 -25.51 8.35 -12.43
CA GLU A 248 -24.83 9.39 -13.22
C GLU A 248 -23.54 9.83 -12.55
N LEU A 249 -23.49 9.86 -11.20
CA LEU A 249 -22.26 10.14 -10.47
C LEU A 249 -21.18 9.06 -10.75
N PHE A 250 -21.58 7.79 -10.86
CA PHE A 250 -20.67 6.71 -11.26
C PHE A 250 -20.25 6.86 -12.72
N ALA A 251 -21.17 7.23 -13.62
CA ALA A 251 -20.88 7.45 -15.04
C ALA A 251 -19.82 8.55 -15.25
N LEU A 252 -19.88 9.65 -14.48
CA LEU A 252 -18.87 10.71 -14.51
C LEU A 252 -17.47 10.23 -14.12
N MET A 253 -17.38 9.13 -13.36
CA MET A 253 -16.12 8.57 -12.90
C MET A 253 -15.57 7.47 -13.82
N LEU A 254 -16.32 7.03 -14.81
CA LEU A 254 -15.80 6.11 -15.81
C LEU A 254 -14.77 6.82 -16.70
N PRO A 255 -13.65 6.18 -17.05
CA PRO A 255 -12.76 6.73 -18.06
C PRO A 255 -13.56 6.88 -19.37
N GLU A 256 -13.43 8.02 -20.04
CA GLU A 256 -13.94 8.17 -21.40
C GLU A 256 -13.34 7.05 -22.24
N ARG A 257 -14.14 6.02 -22.53
CA ARG A 257 -13.80 5.10 -23.62
C ARG A 257 -13.84 5.96 -24.87
N GLY A 258 -12.67 6.20 -25.47
CA GLY A 258 -12.59 6.87 -26.75
C GLY A 258 -13.61 6.23 -27.70
N LEU A 259 -14.71 6.91 -27.92
CA LEU A 259 -15.60 6.60 -29.03
C LEU A 259 -14.74 6.71 -30.28
N PRO A 260 -14.73 5.71 -31.17
CA PRO A 260 -14.04 5.85 -32.44
C PRO A 260 -14.54 7.14 -33.09
N GLU A 261 -13.61 8.02 -33.43
CA GLU A 261 -13.90 9.28 -34.15
C GLU A 261 -14.89 8.97 -35.27
N ARG A 262 -16.05 9.59 -35.22
CA ARG A 262 -16.95 9.63 -36.36
C ARG A 262 -16.19 10.34 -37.47
N ARG A 263 -15.71 9.57 -38.44
CA ARG A 263 -15.17 10.13 -39.69
C ARG A 263 -16.19 11.08 -40.26
N PRO A 264 -15.90 12.38 -40.47
CA PRO A 264 -16.77 13.25 -41.22
C PRO A 264 -16.64 12.91 -42.69
N GLY A 265 -17.79 12.71 -43.37
CA GLY A 265 -17.87 12.80 -44.80
C GLY A 265 -17.86 11.48 -45.58
N ALA A 266 -19.04 10.87 -45.69
CA ALA A 266 -19.41 10.23 -46.95
C ALA A 266 -20.39 11.17 -47.65
N GLN A 267 -19.87 11.93 -48.61
CA GLN A 267 -20.65 12.69 -49.55
C GLN A 267 -21.65 11.77 -50.26
N LYS A 268 -22.92 12.15 -50.24
CA LYS A 268 -23.93 11.61 -51.13
C LYS A 268 -23.51 11.94 -52.56
N SER A 269 -23.12 10.94 -53.33
CA SER A 269 -23.07 11.01 -54.76
C SER A 269 -24.52 10.87 -55.27
N GLU A 270 -25.08 11.94 -55.81
CA GLU A 270 -26.28 11.93 -56.61
C GLU A 270 -25.96 11.18 -57.93
N PHE A 271 -26.80 10.22 -58.26
CA PHE A 271 -26.91 9.71 -59.58
C PHE A 271 -28.19 10.26 -60.22
N VAL A 272 -27.99 11.00 -61.33
CA VAL A 272 -28.97 11.29 -62.37
C VAL A 272 -29.22 10.08 -63.20
#